data_2e0c356d24bb3dfddf43f2a6b457cc70
#
_entry.id   2e0c356d24bb3dfddf43f2a6b457cc70
#
_cell.length_a   1.000
_cell.length_b   1.000
_cell.length_c   1.000
_cell.angle_alpha   90.00
_cell.angle_beta   90.00
_cell.angle_gamma   90.00
#
_symmetry.space_group_name_H-M   'P 1'
#
loop_
_entity.id
_entity.type
_entity.pdbx_description
1 polymer ?
#
loop_
_entity_poly.entity_id
_entity_poly.type
_entity_poly.pdbx_seq_one_letter_code
_entity_poly.pdbx_strand_id
1 'polypeptide(L)' 'MKGDFNIMFIRVAGENKEYPEGLTVKELREKENVETPQYVTVTINDEFVESGAFETTEVKEGDEIEFLYFMGGGAR' A
#
# COMPACT_ATOMS: atom_id res chain seq x y z
N MET A 1 -27.13 -0.03 -5.80
CA MET A 1 -26.88 -0.17 -5.58
C MET A 1 -26.41 -0.67 -5.67
N LYS A 2 -26.05 -0.66 -5.53
CA LYS A 2 -25.57 -1.10 -5.53
C LYS A 2 -24.82 -1.57 -5.49
N GLY A 3 -24.92 -1.29 -4.94
CA GLY A 3 -23.86 -1.91 -4.35
C GLY A 3 -22.88 -2.57 -5.24
N ASP A 4 -22.41 -1.92 -6.08
CA ASP A 4 -21.43 -2.49 -6.96
C ASP A 4 -20.09 -2.43 -6.30
N PHE A 5 -19.69 -3.55 -5.77
CA PHE A 5 -18.36 -3.63 -5.22
C PHE A 5 -17.43 -4.03 -6.32
N ASN A 6 -16.66 -3.10 -6.77
CA ASN A 6 -15.61 -3.42 -7.71
C ASN A 6 -14.38 -3.83 -6.92
N ILE A 7 -14.04 -5.08 -7.07
CA ILE A 7 -12.88 -5.63 -6.38
C ILE A 7 -11.70 -5.54 -7.32
N MET A 8 -10.59 -5.08 -6.79
CA MET A 8 -9.37 -5.04 -7.57
C MET A 8 -8.40 -6.09 -7.05
N PHE A 9 -7.60 -6.59 -7.95
CA PHE A 9 -6.56 -7.57 -7.63
C PHE A 9 -5.23 -6.86 -7.69
N ILE A 10 -4.52 -6.89 -6.57
CA ILE A 10 -3.22 -6.22 -6.47
C ILE A 10 -2.25 -7.18 -5.83
N ARG A 11 -0.99 -6.82 -5.88
CA ARG A 11 0.05 -7.61 -5.23
C ARG A 11 0.63 -6.76 -4.11
N VAL A 12 0.63 -7.30 -2.91
CA VAL A 12 1.14 -6.60 -1.75
C VAL A 12 2.21 -7.47 -1.11
N ALA A 13 3.43 -6.94 -1.05
CA ALA A 13 4.56 -7.67 -0.46
C ALA A 13 4.73 -9.03 -1.09
N GLY A 14 4.52 -9.10 -2.38
CA GLY A 14 4.72 -10.34 -3.11
C GLY A 14 3.54 -11.29 -3.09
N GLU A 15 2.45 -10.91 -2.45
CA GLU A 15 1.27 -11.77 -2.35
C GLU A 15 0.10 -11.14 -3.08
N ASN A 16 -0.65 -11.97 -3.78
CA ASN A 16 -1.85 -11.51 -4.46
C ASN A 16 -2.95 -11.27 -3.45
N LYS A 17 -3.57 -10.11 -3.52
CA LYS A 17 -4.63 -9.74 -2.58
C LYS A 17 -5.76 -9.08 -3.32
N GLU A 18 -6.93 -9.12 -2.69
CA GLU A 18 -8.13 -8.48 -3.23
C GLU A 18 -8.58 -7.39 -2.27
N TYR A 19 -8.85 -6.23 -2.84
CA TYR A 19 -9.36 -5.11 -2.06
C TYR A 19 -10.37 -4.36 -2.90
N PRO A 20 -11.28 -3.63 -2.26
CA PRO A 20 -12.22 -2.81 -3.02
C PRO A 20 -11.50 -1.67 -3.70
N GLU A 21 -12.01 -1.30 -4.86
CA GLU A 21 -11.47 -0.15 -5.56
C GLU A 21 -11.65 1.11 -4.75
N GLY A 22 -10.77 2.08 -5.00
CA GLY A 22 -10.82 3.32 -4.26
C GLY A 22 -10.02 3.30 -2.98
N LEU A 23 -9.31 2.23 -2.73
CA LEU A 23 -8.49 2.11 -1.54
C LEU A 23 -7.27 3.02 -1.66
N THR A 24 -7.03 3.83 -0.64
CA THR A 24 -5.83 4.66 -0.62
C THR A 24 -4.66 3.89 -0.01
N VAL A 25 -3.47 4.42 -0.24
CA VAL A 25 -2.27 3.81 0.35
C VAL A 25 -2.37 3.81 1.87
N LYS A 26 -2.93 4.89 2.44
CA LYS A 26 -3.09 4.94 3.89
C LYS A 26 -3.99 3.81 4.37
N GLU A 27 -5.11 3.58 3.70
CA GLU A 27 -6.02 2.53 4.10
C GLU A 27 -5.39 1.16 3.91
N LEU A 28 -4.66 0.98 2.83
CA LEU A 28 -3.98 -0.30 2.60
C LEU A 28 -2.97 -0.57 3.71
N ARG A 29 -2.21 0.45 4.09
CA ARG A 29 -1.23 0.29 5.15
C ARG A 29 -1.90 -0.14 6.45
N GLU A 30 -3.06 0.44 6.75
CA GLU A 30 -3.78 0.07 7.96
C GLU A 30 -4.32 -1.35 7.88
N LYS A 31 -4.80 -1.74 6.72
CA LYS A 31 -5.35 -3.09 6.57
C LYS A 31 -4.26 -4.16 6.62
N GLU A 32 -3.06 -3.81 6.22
CA GLU A 32 -1.95 -4.76 6.24
C GLU A 32 -1.24 -4.78 7.58
N ASN A 33 -1.73 -4.01 8.55
CA ASN A 33 -1.16 -3.99 9.90
C ASN A 33 0.32 -3.67 9.87
N VAL A 34 0.67 -2.65 9.12
CA VAL A 34 2.05 -2.25 9.04
C VAL A 34 2.47 -1.63 10.37
N GLU A 35 3.46 -2.22 10.99
CA GLU A 35 4.00 -1.70 12.23
C GLU A 35 5.06 -0.65 11.92
N THR A 36 5.30 0.21 12.88
CA THR A 36 6.29 1.28 12.76
C THR A 36 6.13 2.03 11.45
N PRO A 37 4.94 2.58 11.21
CA PRO A 37 4.68 3.21 9.90
C PRO A 37 5.62 4.37 9.60
N GLN A 38 6.20 4.98 10.61
CA GLN A 38 7.10 6.09 10.37
C GLN A 38 8.41 5.65 9.75
N TYR A 39 8.69 4.35 9.77
CA TYR A 39 9.92 3.83 9.20
C TYR A 39 9.69 3.03 7.94
N VAL A 40 8.49 3.13 7.40
CA VAL A 40 8.13 2.33 6.24
C VAL A 40 8.07 3.23 5.02
N THR A 41 8.71 2.76 3.97
CA THR A 41 8.59 3.38 2.67
C THR A 41 7.67 2.50 1.83
N VAL A 42 6.75 3.12 1.13
CA VAL A 42 5.81 2.41 0.27
C VAL A 42 6.18 2.67 -1.18
N THR A 43 6.21 1.61 -1.96
CA THR A 43 6.35 1.76 -3.40
C THR A 43 5.16 1.16 -4.09
N ILE A 44 4.78 1.76 -5.20
CA ILE A 44 3.76 1.23 -6.09
C ILE A 44 4.40 1.13 -7.46
N ASN A 45 4.49 -0.08 -7.97
CA ASN A 45 5.12 -0.33 -9.28
C ASN A 45 6.52 0.28 -9.33
N ASP A 46 7.27 0.09 -8.24
CA ASP A 46 8.65 0.53 -8.10
C ASP A 46 8.81 2.04 -7.99
N GLU A 47 7.73 2.76 -7.74
CA GLU A 47 7.82 4.21 -7.52
C GLU A 47 7.51 4.52 -6.07
N PHE A 48 8.32 5.37 -5.49
CA PHE A 48 8.11 5.74 -4.09
C PHE A 48 6.88 6.59 -3.93
N VAL A 49 6.15 6.34 -2.85
CA VAL A 49 5.00 7.15 -2.47
C VAL A 49 5.38 7.89 -1.19
N GLU A 50 5.35 9.20 -1.24
CA GLU A 50 5.71 9.99 -0.07
C GLU A 50 4.61 9.88 0.98
N SER A 51 5.02 9.93 2.24
CA SER A 51 4.07 9.78 3.33
C SER A 51 2.97 10.84 3.27
N GLY A 52 3.29 12.03 2.81
CA GLY A 52 2.28 13.08 2.67
C GLY A 52 1.25 12.79 1.60
N ALA A 53 1.49 11.82 0.74
CA ALA A 53 0.57 11.48 -0.33
C ALA A 53 -0.20 10.21 -0.05
N PHE A 54 -0.03 9.60 1.12
CA PHE A 54 -0.68 8.32 1.40
C PHE A 54 -2.21 8.45 1.34
N GLU A 55 -2.74 9.57 1.78
CA GLU A 55 -4.20 9.73 1.84
C GLU A 55 -4.80 10.05 0.49
N THR A 56 -3.99 10.53 -0.43
CA THR A 56 -4.50 10.95 -1.73
C THR A 56 -4.13 10.00 -2.86
N THR A 57 -3.23 9.06 -2.61
CA THR A 57 -2.82 8.13 -3.63
C THR A 57 -3.68 6.88 -3.55
N GLU A 58 -4.40 6.59 -4.62
CA GLU A 58 -5.24 5.41 -4.68
C GLU A 58 -4.52 4.27 -5.34
N VAL A 59 -4.75 3.09 -4.81
CA VAL A 59 -4.23 1.86 -5.38
C VAL A 59 -5.17 1.43 -6.50
N LYS A 60 -4.59 0.90 -7.56
CA LYS A 60 -5.37 0.53 -8.74
C LYS A 60 -5.16 -0.92 -9.08
N GLU A 61 -6.07 -1.43 -9.88
CA GLU A 61 -6.01 -2.81 -10.35
C GLU A 61 -4.63 -3.12 -10.94
N GLY A 62 -4.07 -4.21 -10.49
CA GLY A 62 -2.79 -4.66 -11.02
C GLY A 62 -1.58 -4.01 -10.40
N ASP A 63 -1.77 -3.10 -9.46
CA ASP A 63 -0.64 -2.45 -8.84
C ASP A 63 0.16 -3.43 -7.99
N GLU A 64 1.44 -3.19 -7.93
CA GLU A 64 2.33 -3.96 -7.08
C GLU A 64 2.86 -3.04 -5.99
N ILE A 65 2.47 -3.32 -4.76
CA ILE A 65 2.79 -2.48 -3.62
C ILE A 65 3.80 -3.20 -2.76
N GLU A 66 4.81 -2.48 -2.31
CA GLU A 66 5.79 -3.02 -1.39
C GLU A 66 5.99 -2.09 -0.23
N PHE A 67 6.17 -2.68 0.93
CA PHE A 67 6.49 -1.94 2.14
C PHE A 67 7.96 -2.22 2.47
N LEU A 68 8.76 -1.18 2.38
CA LEU A 68 10.19 -1.30 2.63
C LEU A 68 10.48 -0.74 4.01
N TYR A 69 10.96 -1.59 4.88
CA TYR A 69 11.24 -1.20 6.24
C TYR A 69 12.71 -0.82 6.36
N PHE A 70 12.94 0.42 6.70
CA PHE A 70 14.29 0.87 6.93
C PHE A 70 14.52 0.93 8.42
N MET A 71 15.38 0.08 8.85
CA MET A 71 15.64 -0.06 10.27
C MET A 71 16.74 0.90 10.65
N GLY A 72 16.56 2.10 10.40
CA GLY A 72 17.44 3.11 10.88
C GLY A 72 18.84 2.66 11.07
N GLY A 73 19.60 3.09 10.49
CA GLY A 73 20.88 2.95 10.67
C GLY A 73 21.35 1.71 11.19
N GLY A 74 20.60 1.12 11.50
CA GLY A 74 21.02 0.10 12.03
C GLY A 74 22.02 -0.44 11.28
N ALA A 75 22.08 -0.51 11.09
CA ALA A 75 22.80 -1.14 10.66
C ALA A 75 23.97 -1.04 10.45
N ARG A 76 24.27 -0.92 10.57
CA ARG A 76 25.18 -0.80 10.32
C ARG A 76 25.70 -1.11 10.50
#